data_65e3a9f838b89d691cbbe5f1e8dc44f2
#
_entry.id   65e3a9f838b89d691cbbe5f1e8dc44f2
#
_cell.length_a   1.000
_cell.length_b   1.000
_cell.length_c   1.000
_cell.angle_alpha   90.00
_cell.angle_beta   90.00
_cell.angle_gamma   90.00
#
_symmetry.space_group_name_H-M   'P 1'
#
loop_
_entity.id
_entity.type
_entity.pdbx_description
1 polymer ?
#
loop_
_entity_poly.entity_id
_entity_poly.type
_entity_poly.pdbx_seq_one_letter_code
_entity_poly.pdbx_strand_id
1 'polypeptide(L)'
;MTEKKNIRENEMFETAKALGRRELLKGSLALAATPAIVSTARADTKVTWKVQAHWPKASGSFNDSLAVLAKLLEERTDGRFKLELYGAGEIAKDREIYNVVRRGVVPMGTISPGYILGEAQAMGLLYGTPGTLRESWEMMHLTKNLGVEKMVNEELKPKGVLIMAEKAYPTELVLKKKITSLADFSSLKVRSAGTMLEYLAAAGASPQQVAGPEIYQAISTGVVDGAHWGAAVGALSMKFWEVAKYHMKPALGFANDAYIVNVAALNKLPPDLRLQFLALVEERYFLRTVEYLQQEARALTTGKTKMGVEVVPFPDEVMKKFGAASQAILKKEEAKGEIAAKGCKALTGLMSDLGYA
;
A
#
# COMPACT_ATOMS: atom_id res chain seq x y z
N MET A 1 -27.68 6.23 -37.51
CA MET A 1 -27.83 6.70 -36.13
C MET A 1 -26.86 7.83 -35.77
N THR A 2 -25.91 8.16 -36.62
CA THR A 2 -24.83 9.12 -36.39
C THR A 2 -25.22 10.59 -36.81
N GLU A 3 -26.19 10.74 -37.69
CA GLU A 3 -26.58 12.07 -38.23
C GLU A 3 -27.47 12.89 -37.27
N LYS A 4 -28.29 12.24 -36.45
CA LYS A 4 -29.16 12.92 -35.47
C LYS A 4 -28.44 13.44 -34.22
N LYS A 5 -27.22 12.99 -33.97
CA LYS A 5 -26.41 13.45 -32.81
C LYS A 5 -25.69 14.76 -33.12
N ASN A 6 -25.22 14.92 -34.36
CA ASN A 6 -24.54 16.13 -34.79
C ASN A 6 -25.47 17.35 -34.93
N ILE A 7 -26.76 17.14 -35.20
CA ILE A 7 -27.73 18.25 -35.32
C ILE A 7 -28.06 18.86 -33.96
N ARG A 8 -28.15 18.04 -32.88
CA ARG A 8 -28.41 18.54 -31.53
C ARG A 8 -27.24 19.29 -30.90
N GLU A 9 -26.02 18.89 -31.20
CA GLU A 9 -24.82 19.58 -30.69
C GLU A 9 -24.63 20.94 -31.37
N ASN A 10 -24.92 21.07 -32.65
CA ASN A 10 -24.87 22.35 -33.37
C ASN A 10 -25.98 23.34 -32.94
N GLU A 11 -27.20 22.86 -32.67
CA GLU A 11 -28.28 23.72 -32.16
C GLU A 11 -27.98 24.26 -30.75
N MET A 12 -27.25 23.50 -29.91
CA MET A 12 -26.87 23.96 -28.57
C MET A 12 -25.76 25.02 -28.62
N PHE A 13 -24.86 24.98 -29.60
CA PHE A 13 -23.81 25.97 -29.79
C PHE A 13 -24.31 27.27 -30.42
N GLU A 14 -25.30 27.23 -31.29
CA GLU A 14 -25.91 28.43 -31.89
C GLU A 14 -26.82 29.17 -30.89
N THR A 15 -27.48 28.47 -29.98
CA THR A 15 -28.31 29.11 -28.92
C THR A 15 -27.47 29.88 -27.91
N ALA A 16 -26.23 29.43 -27.65
CA ALA A 16 -25.30 30.14 -26.78
C ALA A 16 -24.69 31.41 -27.35
N LYS A 17 -24.69 31.60 -28.71
CA LYS A 17 -24.19 32.79 -29.39
C LYS A 17 -25.22 33.92 -29.50
N ALA A 18 -26.50 33.64 -29.37
CA ALA A 18 -27.58 34.61 -29.55
C ALA A 18 -27.89 35.48 -28.31
N LEU A 19 -27.30 35.16 -27.15
CA LEU A 19 -27.41 36.00 -25.95
C LEU A 19 -26.30 37.04 -25.92
N GLY A 20 -26.54 38.15 -26.61
CA GLY A 20 -25.63 39.30 -26.69
C GLY A 20 -25.39 39.89 -25.30
N ARG A 21 -24.12 40.23 -25.01
CA ARG A 21 -23.62 40.88 -23.79
C ARG A 21 -24.42 42.11 -23.31
N ARG A 22 -25.34 42.65 -24.11
CA ARG A 22 -26.17 43.82 -23.81
C ARG A 22 -27.48 43.52 -23.06
N GLU A 23 -27.99 42.30 -23.13
CA GLU A 23 -29.24 41.92 -22.44
C GLU A 23 -29.02 41.52 -20.97
N LEU A 24 -27.78 41.16 -20.61
CA LEU A 24 -27.41 40.83 -19.20
C LEU A 24 -27.23 42.06 -18.31
N LEU A 25 -27.24 43.30 -18.88
CA LEU A 25 -27.03 44.55 -18.13
C LEU A 25 -28.31 45.33 -17.84
N LYS A 26 -29.48 44.90 -18.32
CA LYS A 26 -30.75 45.61 -18.11
C LYS A 26 -31.64 45.02 -16.99
N GLY A 27 -31.22 43.93 -16.33
CA GLY A 27 -31.98 43.29 -15.27
C GLY A 27 -31.49 43.57 -13.83
N SER A 28 -30.58 44.54 -13.64
CA SER A 28 -29.91 44.74 -12.33
C SER A 28 -30.40 46.03 -11.67
N LEU A 29 -31.69 46.10 -11.31
CA LEU A 29 -32.13 47.10 -10.35
C LEU A 29 -33.11 46.42 -9.36
N ALA A 30 -32.72 46.47 -8.11
CA ALA A 30 -33.47 46.11 -6.91
C ALA A 30 -33.49 44.64 -6.51
N LEU A 31 -32.42 44.18 -5.92
CA LEU A 31 -32.40 43.49 -4.62
C LEU A 31 -30.99 43.68 -4.07
N ALA A 32 -30.83 44.59 -3.16
CA ALA A 32 -29.68 44.63 -2.26
C ALA A 32 -29.78 43.38 -1.33
N ALA A 33 -29.55 42.20 -1.90
CA ALA A 33 -29.16 41.04 -1.16
C ALA A 33 -27.70 41.30 -0.75
N THR A 34 -27.48 41.83 0.44
CA THR A 34 -26.24 41.63 1.17
C THR A 34 -25.82 40.18 0.91
N PRO A 35 -24.62 39.93 0.36
CA PRO A 35 -24.11 38.58 0.38
C PRO A 35 -24.09 38.20 1.88
N ALA A 36 -25.03 37.37 2.30
CA ALA A 36 -24.85 36.62 3.51
C ALA A 36 -23.58 35.84 3.24
N ILE A 37 -22.45 36.36 3.74
CA ILE A 37 -21.28 35.58 3.99
C ILE A 37 -21.82 34.49 4.90
N VAL A 38 -22.19 33.36 4.31
CA VAL A 38 -22.34 32.11 5.04
C VAL A 38 -20.91 31.83 5.48
N SER A 39 -20.49 32.51 6.51
CA SER A 39 -19.45 32.06 7.39
C SER A 39 -19.98 30.70 7.87
N THR A 40 -19.67 29.64 7.13
CA THR A 40 -19.70 28.30 7.68
C THR A 40 -18.75 28.42 8.87
N ALA A 41 -19.30 28.62 10.06
CA ALA A 41 -18.57 28.52 11.30
C ALA A 41 -17.89 27.15 11.22
N ARG A 42 -16.62 27.18 10.84
CA ARG A 42 -15.76 25.99 10.82
C ARG A 42 -15.81 25.51 12.24
N ALA A 43 -16.58 24.45 12.50
CA ALA A 43 -16.80 23.98 13.85
C ALA A 43 -15.40 23.77 14.46
N ASP A 44 -15.16 24.36 15.63
CA ASP A 44 -13.88 24.38 16.34
C ASP A 44 -13.53 22.97 16.91
N THR A 45 -14.14 21.96 16.32
CA THR A 45 -14.02 20.56 16.74
C THR A 45 -12.61 20.07 16.45
N LYS A 46 -11.86 19.85 17.52
CA LYS A 46 -10.53 19.20 17.47
C LYS A 46 -10.70 17.70 17.66
N VAL A 47 -10.01 16.95 16.82
CA VAL A 47 -10.00 15.48 16.85
C VAL A 47 -8.57 15.01 17.01
N THR A 48 -8.35 14.05 17.91
CA THR A 48 -7.06 13.35 18.02
C THR A 48 -7.30 11.85 17.91
N TRP A 49 -6.64 11.21 16.97
CA TRP A 49 -6.66 9.77 16.82
C TRP A 49 -5.37 9.14 17.25
N LYS A 50 -5.44 8.08 18.06
CA LYS A 50 -4.32 7.18 18.30
C LYS A 50 -4.15 6.26 17.10
N VAL A 51 -2.91 6.13 16.63
CA VAL A 51 -2.57 5.30 15.47
C VAL A 51 -1.51 4.27 15.88
N GLN A 52 -1.86 2.98 15.86
CA GLN A 52 -0.92 1.90 16.10
C GLN A 52 -0.24 1.48 14.79
N ALA A 53 1.06 1.67 14.70
CA ALA A 53 1.84 1.18 13.57
C ALA A 53 2.30 -0.27 13.77
N HIS A 54 2.38 -1.04 12.68
CA HIS A 54 3.11 -2.31 12.66
C HIS A 54 4.62 -2.10 12.41
N TRP A 55 5.01 -0.87 12.05
CA TRP A 55 6.40 -0.51 11.86
C TRP A 55 7.06 -0.08 13.17
N PRO A 56 8.31 -0.51 13.43
CA PRO A 56 9.13 0.09 14.48
C PRO A 56 9.36 1.58 14.19
N LYS A 57 9.46 2.40 15.24
CA LYS A 57 9.75 3.85 15.10
C LYS A 57 11.05 4.15 14.35
N ALA A 58 12.01 3.22 14.37
CA ALA A 58 13.27 3.37 13.62
C ALA A 58 13.12 3.11 12.11
N SER A 59 12.01 2.55 11.64
CA SER A 59 11.83 2.22 10.22
C SER A 59 11.55 3.46 9.37
N GLY A 60 12.03 3.44 8.12
CA GLY A 60 11.73 4.49 7.15
C GLY A 60 10.23 4.65 6.90
N SER A 61 9.45 3.56 6.88
CA SER A 61 8.00 3.64 6.69
C SER A 61 7.28 4.36 7.84
N PHE A 62 7.76 4.23 9.08
CA PHE A 62 7.20 5.01 10.19
C PHE A 62 7.48 6.52 10.00
N ASN A 63 8.73 6.88 9.71
CA ASN A 63 9.17 8.28 9.66
C ASN A 63 8.77 8.99 8.36
N ASP A 64 8.95 8.34 7.21
CA ASP A 64 8.78 8.96 5.90
C ASP A 64 7.35 8.83 5.35
N SER A 65 6.51 7.99 5.99
CA SER A 65 5.13 7.80 5.58
C SER A 65 4.15 8.23 6.68
N LEU A 66 4.06 7.49 7.79
CA LEU A 66 3.06 7.73 8.82
C LEU A 66 3.24 9.08 9.51
N ALA A 67 4.48 9.45 9.88
CA ALA A 67 4.77 10.74 10.50
C ALA A 67 4.54 11.92 9.52
N VAL A 68 4.85 11.71 8.23
CA VAL A 68 4.56 12.70 7.18
C VAL A 68 3.05 12.87 6.99
N LEU A 69 2.28 11.76 6.94
CA LEU A 69 0.81 11.82 6.88
C LEU A 69 0.24 12.61 8.07
N ALA A 70 0.73 12.33 9.30
CA ALA A 70 0.28 13.01 10.51
C ALA A 70 0.54 14.51 10.45
N LYS A 71 1.74 14.92 10.05
CA LYS A 71 2.14 16.32 9.88
C LYS A 71 1.25 17.02 8.85
N LEU A 72 1.12 16.46 7.66
CA LEU A 72 0.33 17.05 6.58
C LEU A 72 -1.15 17.15 6.92
N LEU A 73 -1.70 16.16 7.63
CA LEU A 73 -3.10 16.21 8.09
C LEU A 73 -3.32 17.33 9.10
N GLU A 74 -2.41 17.48 10.07
CA GLU A 74 -2.48 18.58 11.04
C GLU A 74 -2.39 19.95 10.34
N GLU A 75 -1.45 20.12 9.40
CA GLU A 75 -1.27 21.34 8.62
C GLU A 75 -2.51 21.67 7.77
N ARG A 76 -3.04 20.70 7.01
CA ARG A 76 -4.21 20.91 6.12
C ARG A 76 -5.52 21.16 6.87
N THR A 77 -5.57 20.78 8.14
CA THR A 77 -6.75 20.96 8.99
C THR A 77 -6.59 22.08 10.01
N ASP A 78 -5.57 22.93 9.89
CA ASP A 78 -5.26 24.01 10.84
C ASP A 78 -5.20 23.52 12.30
N GLY A 79 -4.58 22.35 12.52
CA GLY A 79 -4.42 21.71 13.82
C GLY A 79 -5.69 21.06 14.38
N ARG A 80 -6.78 21.00 13.61
CA ARG A 80 -8.04 20.41 14.06
C ARG A 80 -8.05 18.89 14.05
N PHE A 81 -7.19 18.23 13.24
CA PHE A 81 -7.09 16.77 13.21
C PHE A 81 -5.64 16.33 13.42
N LYS A 82 -5.37 15.72 14.54
CA LYS A 82 -4.06 15.21 14.93
C LYS A 82 -4.03 13.70 14.99
N LEU A 83 -2.89 13.11 14.59
CA LEU A 83 -2.59 11.70 14.78
C LEU A 83 -1.51 11.55 15.85
N GLU A 84 -1.79 10.80 16.91
CA GLU A 84 -0.85 10.40 17.95
C GLU A 84 -0.28 9.03 17.61
N LEU A 85 1.03 8.97 17.32
CA LEU A 85 1.66 7.81 16.67
C LEU A 85 2.32 6.87 17.67
N TYR A 86 1.98 5.60 17.58
CA TYR A 86 2.53 4.50 18.37
C TYR A 86 3.28 3.52 17.43
N GLY A 87 4.53 3.17 17.80
CA GLY A 87 5.34 2.22 17.06
C GLY A 87 4.93 0.76 17.31
N ALA A 88 5.53 -0.16 16.58
CA ALA A 88 5.23 -1.59 16.69
C ALA A 88 5.28 -2.09 18.13
N GLY A 89 4.20 -2.73 18.57
CA GLY A 89 4.08 -3.35 19.89
C GLY A 89 3.73 -2.41 21.05
N GLU A 90 3.65 -1.08 20.85
CA GLU A 90 3.37 -0.13 21.94
C GLU A 90 1.92 -0.23 22.48
N ILE A 91 0.93 -0.49 21.63
CA ILE A 91 -0.46 -0.75 22.06
C ILE A 91 -0.84 -2.19 21.74
N ALA A 92 -0.48 -2.69 20.56
CA ALA A 92 -0.82 -4.02 20.07
C ALA A 92 0.30 -4.58 19.20
N LYS A 93 0.46 -5.93 19.22
CA LYS A 93 1.38 -6.64 18.32
C LYS A 93 0.86 -6.58 16.87
N ASP A 94 1.76 -6.77 15.91
CA ASP A 94 1.51 -6.64 14.46
C ASP A 94 0.20 -7.30 14.00
N ARG A 95 -0.03 -8.56 14.40
CA ARG A 95 -1.24 -9.32 14.01
C ARG A 95 -2.51 -8.94 14.76
N GLU A 96 -2.39 -8.24 15.87
CA GLU A 96 -3.52 -7.81 16.70
C GLU A 96 -4.08 -6.46 16.26
N ILE A 97 -3.33 -5.69 15.44
CA ILE A 97 -3.70 -4.34 15.02
C ILE A 97 -5.07 -4.32 14.34
N TYR A 98 -5.35 -5.27 13.44
CA TYR A 98 -6.64 -5.40 12.81
C TYR A 98 -7.78 -5.50 13.84
N ASN A 99 -7.62 -6.35 14.84
CA ASN A 99 -8.64 -6.59 15.85
C ASN A 99 -8.84 -5.37 16.78
N VAL A 100 -7.77 -4.67 17.17
CA VAL A 100 -7.92 -3.48 18.03
C VAL A 100 -8.53 -2.31 17.27
N VAL A 101 -8.27 -2.15 15.98
CA VAL A 101 -8.95 -1.19 15.11
C VAL A 101 -10.41 -1.59 14.90
N ARG A 102 -10.69 -2.84 14.55
CA ARG A 102 -12.06 -3.33 14.35
C ARG A 102 -12.94 -3.10 15.56
N ARG A 103 -12.43 -3.34 16.77
CA ARG A 103 -13.13 -3.12 18.04
C ARG A 103 -13.18 -1.66 18.46
N GLY A 104 -12.53 -0.74 17.76
CA GLY A 104 -12.49 0.68 18.08
C GLY A 104 -11.62 1.04 19.28
N VAL A 105 -10.71 0.15 19.72
CA VAL A 105 -9.72 0.45 20.78
C VAL A 105 -8.78 1.57 20.32
N VAL A 106 -8.37 1.54 19.05
CA VAL A 106 -7.73 2.65 18.35
C VAL A 106 -8.50 2.96 17.07
N PRO A 107 -8.66 4.24 16.69
CA PRO A 107 -9.37 4.63 15.47
C PRO A 107 -8.68 4.19 14.19
N MET A 108 -7.35 4.10 14.19
CA MET A 108 -6.54 3.85 13.00
C MET A 108 -5.30 3.00 13.34
N GLY A 109 -4.84 2.22 12.37
CA GLY A 109 -3.55 1.54 12.41
C GLY A 109 -2.91 1.45 11.04
N THR A 110 -1.64 1.05 11.02
CA THR A 110 -0.98 0.59 9.80
C THR A 110 -0.87 -0.93 9.84
N ILE A 111 -0.90 -1.57 8.68
CA ILE A 111 -0.81 -3.02 8.59
C ILE A 111 -0.19 -3.45 7.25
N SER A 112 0.53 -4.56 7.25
CA SER A 112 0.73 -5.30 6.03
C SER A 112 -0.52 -6.15 5.76
N PRO A 113 -1.19 -6.05 4.60
CA PRO A 113 -2.33 -6.91 4.28
C PRO A 113 -1.99 -8.41 4.38
N GLY A 114 -0.71 -8.76 4.22
CA GLY A 114 -0.19 -10.11 4.42
C GLY A 114 -0.37 -10.68 5.83
N TYR A 115 -0.67 -9.86 6.84
CA TYR A 115 -0.95 -10.32 8.21
C TYR A 115 -2.40 -10.71 8.43
N ILE A 116 -3.30 -10.33 7.51
CA ILE A 116 -4.75 -10.51 7.61
C ILE A 116 -5.36 -11.16 6.36
N LEU A 117 -4.62 -12.06 5.71
CA LEU A 117 -5.04 -12.72 4.46
C LEU A 117 -6.43 -13.38 4.52
N GLY A 118 -6.84 -13.85 5.71
CA GLY A 118 -8.13 -14.50 5.93
C GLY A 118 -9.33 -13.53 6.10
N GLU A 119 -9.10 -12.22 6.16
CA GLU A 119 -10.17 -11.27 6.45
C GLU A 119 -11.00 -10.85 5.23
N ALA A 120 -10.45 -11.00 4.02
CA ALA A 120 -11.18 -10.81 2.77
C ALA A 120 -10.60 -11.72 1.68
N GLN A 121 -11.43 -12.15 0.74
CA GLN A 121 -11.04 -13.07 -0.33
C GLN A 121 -9.90 -12.52 -1.18
N ALA A 122 -9.97 -11.23 -1.59
CA ALA A 122 -8.96 -10.57 -2.41
C ALA A 122 -7.80 -9.95 -1.62
N MET A 123 -7.66 -10.25 -0.33
CA MET A 123 -6.61 -9.65 0.52
C MET A 123 -5.19 -10.01 0.05
N GLY A 124 -4.98 -11.23 -0.45
CA GLY A 124 -3.69 -11.64 -1.03
C GLY A 124 -3.32 -10.84 -2.27
N LEU A 125 -4.30 -10.48 -3.10
CA LEU A 125 -4.10 -9.61 -4.26
C LEU A 125 -3.77 -8.16 -3.84
N LEU A 126 -4.45 -7.65 -2.79
CA LEU A 126 -4.14 -6.33 -2.25
C LEU A 126 -2.73 -6.29 -1.63
N TYR A 127 -2.33 -7.35 -0.94
CA TYR A 127 -0.96 -7.47 -0.44
C TYR A 127 0.05 -7.50 -1.59
N GLY A 128 -0.22 -8.32 -2.60
CA GLY A 128 0.61 -8.58 -3.77
C GLY A 128 0.85 -10.07 -3.96
N THR A 129 0.68 -10.52 -5.20
CA THR A 129 0.94 -11.90 -5.60
C THR A 129 2.36 -11.99 -6.15
N PRO A 130 3.28 -12.69 -5.48
CA PRO A 130 4.68 -12.76 -5.90
C PRO A 130 4.84 -13.36 -7.29
N GLY A 131 5.84 -12.89 -8.05
CA GLY A 131 6.17 -13.38 -9.38
C GLY A 131 5.21 -12.95 -10.49
N THR A 132 4.26 -12.03 -10.23
CA THR A 132 3.27 -11.57 -11.23
C THR A 132 3.62 -10.20 -11.81
N LEU A 133 3.67 -9.17 -10.99
CA LEU A 133 3.97 -7.80 -11.39
C LEU A 133 5.47 -7.52 -11.29
N ARG A 134 5.97 -6.59 -12.12
CA ARG A 134 7.41 -6.27 -12.25
C ARG A 134 7.75 -4.86 -11.83
N GLU A 135 6.72 -3.98 -11.66
CA GLU A 135 6.87 -2.58 -11.35
C GLU A 135 5.85 -2.10 -10.32
N SER A 136 6.21 -1.09 -9.52
CA SER A 136 5.28 -0.53 -8.51
C SER A 136 4.04 0.12 -9.12
N TRP A 137 4.17 0.75 -10.31
CA TRP A 137 3.03 1.39 -10.98
C TRP A 137 1.96 0.36 -11.41
N GLU A 138 2.38 -0.87 -11.75
CA GLU A 138 1.46 -1.97 -12.09
C GLU A 138 0.65 -2.38 -10.85
N MET A 139 1.31 -2.45 -9.69
CA MET A 139 0.64 -2.71 -8.43
C MET A 139 -0.33 -1.58 -8.06
N MET A 140 0.05 -0.31 -8.29
CA MET A 140 -0.84 0.84 -8.10
C MET A 140 -2.06 0.75 -9.01
N HIS A 141 -1.85 0.40 -10.29
CA HIS A 141 -2.93 0.25 -11.28
C HIS A 141 -3.89 -0.89 -10.88
N LEU A 142 -3.36 -2.05 -10.51
CA LEU A 142 -4.17 -3.17 -10.00
C LEU A 142 -4.99 -2.76 -8.77
N THR A 143 -4.36 -2.08 -7.83
CA THR A 143 -4.98 -1.69 -6.55
C THR A 143 -6.11 -0.68 -6.74
N LYS A 144 -5.87 0.40 -7.50
CA LYS A 144 -6.78 1.54 -7.62
C LYS A 144 -7.65 1.48 -8.87
N ASN A 145 -7.07 1.33 -10.06
CA ASN A 145 -7.80 1.41 -11.32
C ASN A 145 -8.58 0.12 -11.61
N LEU A 146 -7.98 -1.05 -11.36
CA LEU A 146 -8.65 -2.33 -11.49
C LEU A 146 -9.45 -2.73 -10.24
N GLY A 147 -9.34 -1.93 -9.17
CA GLY A 147 -10.27 -1.91 -8.04
C GLY A 147 -10.09 -3.01 -6.99
N VAL A 148 -8.90 -3.62 -6.86
CA VAL A 148 -8.66 -4.65 -5.84
C VAL A 148 -8.88 -4.12 -4.43
N GLU A 149 -8.46 -2.88 -4.11
CA GLU A 149 -8.74 -2.25 -2.82
C GLU A 149 -10.25 -2.10 -2.56
N LYS A 150 -11.02 -1.73 -3.59
CA LYS A 150 -12.48 -1.65 -3.49
C LYS A 150 -13.09 -3.02 -3.21
N MET A 151 -12.65 -4.07 -3.90
CA MET A 151 -13.13 -5.45 -3.69
C MET A 151 -12.88 -5.89 -2.25
N VAL A 152 -11.70 -5.65 -1.69
CA VAL A 152 -11.38 -5.94 -0.29
C VAL A 152 -12.29 -5.15 0.66
N ASN A 153 -12.53 -3.87 0.38
CA ASN A 153 -13.38 -3.02 1.21
C ASN A 153 -14.88 -3.41 1.18
N GLU A 154 -15.36 -4.06 0.12
CA GLU A 154 -16.71 -4.61 0.06
C GLU A 154 -16.94 -5.65 1.17
N GLU A 155 -15.90 -6.41 1.54
CA GLU A 155 -15.95 -7.41 2.62
C GLU A 155 -15.56 -6.85 3.99
N LEU A 156 -14.66 -5.85 4.07
CA LEU A 156 -14.18 -5.32 5.34
C LEU A 156 -15.09 -4.25 5.97
N LYS A 157 -15.74 -3.40 5.16
CA LYS A 157 -16.64 -2.35 5.68
C LYS A 157 -17.78 -2.89 6.53
N PRO A 158 -18.47 -3.99 6.15
CA PRO A 158 -19.46 -4.63 7.01
C PRO A 158 -18.89 -5.14 8.33
N LYS A 159 -17.59 -5.47 8.37
CA LYS A 159 -16.87 -5.87 9.59
C LYS A 159 -16.40 -4.65 10.43
N GLY A 160 -16.71 -3.43 10.00
CA GLY A 160 -16.35 -2.18 10.70
C GLY A 160 -14.96 -1.64 10.42
N VAL A 161 -14.27 -2.12 9.38
CA VAL A 161 -12.92 -1.69 8.99
C VAL A 161 -12.91 -1.18 7.56
N LEU A 162 -12.23 -0.06 7.33
CA LEU A 162 -11.83 0.44 6.01
C LEU A 162 -10.33 0.22 5.86
N ILE A 163 -9.88 -0.36 4.74
CA ILE A 163 -8.46 -0.46 4.37
C ILE A 163 -8.16 0.48 3.21
N MET A 164 -7.00 1.13 3.27
CA MET A 164 -6.51 2.03 2.22
C MET A 164 -5.03 1.77 2.02
N ALA A 165 -4.62 1.51 0.79
CA ALA A 165 -3.21 1.28 0.46
C ALA A 165 -2.36 2.50 0.83
N GLU A 166 -1.15 2.25 1.36
CA GLU A 166 -0.24 3.30 1.84
C GLU A 166 0.86 3.59 0.83
N LYS A 167 1.46 2.56 0.25
CA LYS A 167 2.41 2.62 -0.86
C LYS A 167 2.52 1.27 -1.54
N ALA A 168 2.92 1.26 -2.81
CA ALA A 168 3.38 0.07 -3.52
C ALA A 168 4.91 0.02 -3.53
N TYR A 169 5.49 -1.16 -3.24
CA TYR A 169 6.93 -1.29 -3.10
C TYR A 169 7.44 -2.67 -3.54
N PRO A 170 8.70 -2.77 -4.02
CA PRO A 170 9.33 -4.04 -4.35
C PRO A 170 9.60 -4.88 -3.11
N THR A 171 9.54 -6.19 -3.25
CA THR A 171 9.89 -7.16 -2.21
C THR A 171 11.13 -7.94 -2.61
N GLU A 172 12.17 -7.87 -1.79
CA GLU A 172 13.47 -8.46 -2.08
C GLU A 172 14.03 -9.22 -0.86
N LEU A 173 14.95 -10.13 -1.10
CA LEU A 173 15.65 -10.85 -0.04
C LEU A 173 17.01 -10.25 0.25
N VAL A 174 17.34 -10.19 1.54
CA VAL A 174 18.70 -9.91 2.04
C VAL A 174 19.18 -11.13 2.80
N LEU A 175 20.35 -11.66 2.44
CA LEU A 175 20.88 -12.94 2.91
C LEU A 175 22.28 -12.83 3.50
N LYS A 176 22.59 -13.69 4.48
CA LYS A 176 23.94 -13.84 5.06
C LYS A 176 24.91 -14.54 4.11
N LYS A 177 24.37 -15.41 3.26
CA LYS A 177 25.17 -16.22 2.32
C LYS A 177 24.71 -15.98 0.88
N LYS A 178 25.64 -16.03 -0.03
CA LYS A 178 25.37 -16.01 -1.48
C LYS A 178 24.70 -17.31 -1.89
N ILE A 179 23.65 -17.19 -2.72
CA ILE A 179 23.01 -18.35 -3.34
C ILE A 179 23.59 -18.51 -4.74
N THR A 180 24.10 -19.69 -5.06
CA THR A 180 24.68 -20.02 -6.36
C THR A 180 24.00 -21.22 -7.02
N SER A 181 23.14 -21.92 -6.29
CA SER A 181 22.44 -23.12 -6.74
C SER A 181 21.04 -23.25 -6.14
N LEU A 182 20.23 -24.14 -6.70
CA LEU A 182 18.94 -24.51 -6.12
C LEU A 182 19.12 -25.19 -4.73
N ALA A 183 20.20 -25.94 -4.54
CA ALA A 183 20.50 -26.57 -3.26
C ALA A 183 20.76 -25.52 -2.17
N ASP A 184 21.52 -24.45 -2.47
CA ASP A 184 21.72 -23.33 -1.55
C ASP A 184 20.39 -22.70 -1.16
N PHE A 185 19.54 -22.44 -2.15
CA PHE A 185 18.21 -21.83 -1.93
C PHE A 185 17.31 -22.73 -1.06
N SER A 186 17.29 -24.04 -1.32
CA SER A 186 16.46 -24.98 -0.60
C SER A 186 16.90 -25.18 0.87
N SER A 187 18.15 -24.84 1.19
CA SER A 187 18.68 -24.90 2.57
C SER A 187 18.34 -23.66 3.39
N LEU A 188 17.82 -22.58 2.77
CA LEU A 188 17.61 -21.29 3.43
C LEU A 188 16.45 -21.31 4.42
N LYS A 189 16.72 -20.80 5.62
CA LYS A 189 15.72 -20.37 6.58
C LYS A 189 15.55 -18.86 6.41
N VAL A 190 14.44 -18.41 5.86
CA VAL A 190 14.24 -16.98 5.60
C VAL A 190 13.04 -16.44 6.35
N ARG A 191 13.19 -15.26 6.92
CA ARG A 191 12.03 -14.54 7.45
C ARG A 191 11.16 -14.02 6.31
N SER A 192 9.86 -14.35 6.36
CA SER A 192 8.89 -13.81 5.42
C SER A 192 7.50 -13.69 6.07
N ALA A 193 6.51 -13.24 5.33
CA ALA A 193 5.12 -13.11 5.77
C ALA A 193 4.17 -13.14 4.57
N GLY A 194 2.88 -13.38 4.84
CA GLY A 194 1.81 -13.31 3.84
C GLY A 194 2.01 -14.29 2.68
N THR A 195 1.54 -13.93 1.50
CA THR A 195 1.70 -14.74 0.28
C THR A 195 3.15 -14.98 -0.10
N MET A 196 4.06 -14.06 0.25
CA MET A 196 5.49 -14.22 0.02
C MET A 196 6.08 -15.40 0.82
N LEU A 197 5.59 -15.66 2.03
CA LEU A 197 6.00 -16.83 2.80
C LEU A 197 5.63 -18.13 2.07
N GLU A 198 4.39 -18.22 1.60
CA GLU A 198 3.92 -19.40 0.85
C GLU A 198 4.67 -19.56 -0.48
N TYR A 199 4.96 -18.46 -1.15
CA TYR A 199 5.72 -18.45 -2.40
C TYR A 199 7.15 -18.98 -2.24
N LEU A 200 7.87 -18.52 -1.21
CA LEU A 200 9.21 -19.00 -0.90
C LEU A 200 9.22 -20.49 -0.50
N ALA A 201 8.19 -20.93 0.24
CA ALA A 201 8.02 -22.35 0.59
C ALA A 201 7.76 -23.20 -0.67
N ALA A 202 6.88 -22.78 -1.56
CA ALA A 202 6.58 -23.47 -2.81
C ALA A 202 7.79 -23.55 -3.74
N ALA A 203 8.68 -22.56 -3.69
CA ALA A 203 9.95 -22.55 -4.43
C ALA A 203 11.03 -23.43 -3.77
N GLY A 204 10.81 -23.92 -2.55
CA GLY A 204 11.69 -24.89 -1.88
C GLY A 204 12.48 -24.36 -0.68
N ALA A 205 12.40 -23.08 -0.32
CA ALA A 205 13.02 -22.56 0.89
C ALA A 205 12.24 -22.94 2.16
N SER A 206 12.80 -22.67 3.35
CA SER A 206 12.16 -22.87 4.66
C SER A 206 11.82 -21.50 5.28
N PRO A 207 10.74 -20.83 4.87
CA PRO A 207 10.39 -19.53 5.39
C PRO A 207 9.77 -19.62 6.77
N GLN A 208 10.07 -18.63 7.62
CA GLN A 208 9.55 -18.49 8.97
C GLN A 208 9.00 -17.08 9.16
N GLN A 209 7.97 -16.97 10.00
CA GLN A 209 7.45 -15.68 10.39
C GLN A 209 8.09 -15.21 11.70
N VAL A 210 8.72 -14.04 11.64
CA VAL A 210 9.30 -13.34 12.79
C VAL A 210 8.75 -11.92 12.78
N ALA A 211 8.40 -11.37 13.94
CA ALA A 211 7.89 -10.00 14.08
C ALA A 211 8.94 -8.96 13.65
N GLY A 212 8.48 -7.83 13.11
CA GLY A 212 9.37 -6.79 12.55
C GLY A 212 10.52 -6.39 13.47
N PRO A 213 10.27 -6.02 14.74
CA PRO A 213 11.33 -5.63 15.68
C PRO A 213 12.38 -6.70 15.96
N GLU A 214 12.05 -7.99 15.75
CA GLU A 214 12.90 -9.13 16.09
C GLU A 214 13.79 -9.60 14.92
N ILE A 215 13.55 -9.10 13.70
CA ILE A 215 14.20 -9.61 12.47
C ILE A 215 15.72 -9.43 12.51
N TYR A 216 16.21 -8.25 12.90
CA TYR A 216 17.66 -8.00 12.99
C TYR A 216 18.34 -9.04 13.89
N GLN A 217 17.76 -9.27 15.08
CA GLN A 217 18.30 -10.24 16.04
C GLN A 217 18.24 -11.67 15.49
N ALA A 218 17.12 -12.05 14.83
CA ALA A 218 16.97 -13.37 14.24
C ALA A 218 18.02 -13.64 13.13
N ILE A 219 18.34 -12.64 12.30
CA ILE A 219 19.42 -12.76 11.31
C ILE A 219 20.78 -12.83 12.02
N SER A 220 21.05 -11.92 12.95
CA SER A 220 22.32 -11.85 13.67
C SER A 220 22.69 -13.16 14.34
N THR A 221 21.75 -13.77 15.07
CA THR A 221 21.93 -15.04 15.80
C THR A 221 21.84 -16.29 14.93
N GLY A 222 21.45 -16.17 13.64
CA GLY A 222 21.32 -17.31 12.73
C GLY A 222 20.06 -18.14 12.92
N VAL A 223 19.04 -17.62 13.61
CA VAL A 223 17.68 -18.22 13.61
C VAL A 223 17.14 -18.26 12.20
N VAL A 224 17.42 -17.21 11.41
CA VAL A 224 17.18 -17.16 9.96
C VAL A 224 18.46 -16.75 9.22
N ASP A 225 18.59 -17.20 7.98
CA ASP A 225 19.72 -16.89 7.09
C ASP A 225 19.55 -15.51 6.39
N GLY A 226 18.36 -14.94 6.47
CA GLY A 226 18.03 -13.65 5.89
C GLY A 226 16.55 -13.33 6.00
N ALA A 227 16.15 -12.23 5.37
CA ALA A 227 14.79 -11.73 5.48
C ALA A 227 14.30 -11.03 4.21
N HIS A 228 13.00 -11.06 4.03
CA HIS A 228 12.23 -10.12 3.25
C HIS A 228 11.58 -9.09 4.20
N TRP A 229 11.82 -7.80 3.94
CA TRP A 229 11.20 -6.66 4.63
C TRP A 229 11.20 -5.43 3.70
N GLY A 230 10.30 -5.44 2.70
CA GLY A 230 10.43 -4.51 1.56
C GLY A 230 11.66 -4.86 0.73
N ALA A 231 12.45 -3.85 0.38
CA ALA A 231 13.68 -4.01 -0.39
C ALA A 231 14.85 -3.24 0.26
N ALA A 232 15.60 -2.45 -0.51
CA ALA A 232 16.81 -1.77 -0.03
C ALA A 232 16.56 -0.76 1.10
N VAL A 233 15.47 0.03 1.04
CA VAL A 233 15.09 0.97 2.12
C VAL A 233 14.83 0.21 3.42
N GLY A 234 14.12 -0.90 3.34
CA GLY A 234 13.87 -1.76 4.49
C GLY A 234 15.17 -2.31 5.09
N ALA A 235 16.05 -2.84 4.24
CA ALA A 235 17.33 -3.41 4.67
C ALA A 235 18.24 -2.35 5.32
N LEU A 236 18.28 -1.13 4.76
CA LEU A 236 19.08 -0.03 5.31
C LEU A 236 18.53 0.46 6.65
N SER A 237 17.24 0.79 6.73
CA SER A 237 16.62 1.38 7.92
C SER A 237 16.56 0.40 9.10
N MET A 238 16.39 -0.90 8.82
CA MET A 238 16.37 -1.97 9.81
C MET A 238 17.76 -2.55 10.07
N LYS A 239 18.83 -1.98 9.47
CA LYS A 239 20.23 -2.36 9.64
C LYS A 239 20.56 -3.80 9.22
N PHE A 240 19.75 -4.43 8.36
CA PHE A 240 19.99 -5.81 7.96
C PHE A 240 21.33 -5.99 7.26
N TRP A 241 21.80 -4.98 6.53
CA TRP A 241 23.11 -5.01 5.87
C TRP A 241 24.32 -5.00 6.81
N GLU A 242 24.12 -4.77 8.13
CA GLU A 242 25.20 -4.98 9.11
C GLU A 242 25.50 -6.47 9.30
N VAL A 243 24.48 -7.33 9.18
CA VAL A 243 24.52 -8.77 9.47
C VAL A 243 24.29 -9.68 8.26
N ALA A 244 23.86 -9.14 7.11
CA ALA A 244 23.57 -9.87 5.88
C ALA A 244 23.94 -9.01 4.66
N LYS A 245 24.87 -9.44 3.84
CA LYS A 245 25.51 -8.60 2.80
C LYS A 245 25.03 -8.90 1.37
N TYR A 246 24.28 -9.97 1.15
CA TYR A 246 23.83 -10.36 -0.18
C TYR A 246 22.40 -9.87 -0.40
N HIS A 247 22.23 -8.95 -1.33
CA HIS A 247 20.93 -8.39 -1.71
C HIS A 247 20.49 -9.00 -3.03
N MET A 248 19.41 -9.78 -2.99
CA MET A 248 18.99 -10.59 -4.12
C MET A 248 18.12 -9.81 -5.10
N LYS A 249 18.35 -9.97 -6.39
CA LYS A 249 17.59 -9.40 -7.51
C LYS A 249 17.23 -10.50 -8.54
N PRO A 250 16.17 -10.32 -9.35
CA PRO A 250 15.19 -9.23 -9.32
C PRO A 250 14.30 -9.28 -8.06
N ALA A 251 13.43 -8.26 -7.90
CA ALA A 251 12.38 -8.30 -6.87
C ALA A 251 11.51 -9.54 -7.05
N LEU A 252 11.10 -10.16 -5.94
CA LEU A 252 10.22 -11.34 -5.94
C LEU A 252 8.77 -10.99 -6.29
N GLY A 253 8.43 -9.72 -6.24
CA GLY A 253 7.13 -9.15 -6.56
C GLY A 253 6.99 -7.76 -5.96
N PHE A 254 5.77 -7.25 -6.01
CA PHE A 254 5.42 -5.94 -5.47
C PHE A 254 4.29 -6.09 -4.47
N ALA A 255 4.36 -5.35 -3.39
CA ALA A 255 3.41 -5.41 -2.29
C ALA A 255 2.88 -4.02 -1.93
N ASN A 256 1.70 -3.98 -1.30
CA ASN A 256 1.23 -2.80 -0.59
C ASN A 256 1.40 -2.98 0.93
N ASP A 257 1.75 -1.89 1.60
CA ASP A 257 1.33 -1.65 2.98
C ASP A 257 0.01 -0.86 2.97
N ALA A 258 -0.66 -0.81 4.11
CA ALA A 258 -1.96 -0.18 4.19
C ALA A 258 -2.20 0.53 5.53
N TYR A 259 -3.08 1.52 5.49
CA TYR A 259 -3.78 2.04 6.64
C TYR A 259 -5.09 1.28 6.82
N ILE A 260 -5.45 0.99 8.07
CA ILE A 260 -6.78 0.49 8.43
C ILE A 260 -7.44 1.44 9.41
N VAL A 261 -8.73 1.68 9.19
CA VAL A 261 -9.50 2.68 9.95
C VAL A 261 -10.81 2.05 10.44
N ASN A 262 -11.15 2.32 11.68
CA ASN A 262 -12.46 1.96 12.23
C ASN A 262 -13.56 2.80 11.54
N VAL A 263 -14.52 2.14 10.88
CA VAL A 263 -15.58 2.80 10.11
C VAL A 263 -16.45 3.72 11.00
N ALA A 264 -16.74 3.31 12.23
CA ALA A 264 -17.54 4.13 13.15
C ALA A 264 -16.76 5.39 13.58
N ALA A 265 -15.44 5.28 13.81
CA ALA A 265 -14.59 6.43 14.11
C ALA A 265 -14.51 7.39 12.92
N LEU A 266 -14.35 6.85 11.70
CA LEU A 266 -14.33 7.63 10.46
C LEU A 266 -15.65 8.39 10.25
N ASN A 267 -16.79 7.75 10.50
CA ASN A 267 -18.11 8.36 10.33
C ASN A 267 -18.43 9.43 11.39
N LYS A 268 -17.76 9.41 12.54
CA LYS A 268 -17.88 10.45 13.58
C LYS A 268 -17.08 11.71 13.27
N LEU A 269 -16.17 11.67 12.31
CA LEU A 269 -15.44 12.88 11.90
C LEU A 269 -16.40 13.92 11.30
N PRO A 270 -16.19 15.21 11.59
CA PRO A 270 -16.77 16.28 10.81
C PRO A 270 -16.57 16.04 9.31
N PRO A 271 -17.58 16.32 8.47
CA PRO A 271 -17.51 15.99 7.03
C PRO A 271 -16.28 16.55 6.32
N ASP A 272 -15.86 17.77 6.66
CA ASP A 272 -14.68 18.42 6.10
C ASP A 272 -13.38 17.72 6.53
N LEU A 273 -13.23 17.34 7.80
CA LEU A 273 -12.05 16.61 8.28
C LEU A 273 -11.97 15.20 7.67
N ARG A 274 -13.13 14.54 7.53
CA ARG A 274 -13.21 13.23 6.88
C ARG A 274 -12.79 13.31 5.42
N LEU A 275 -13.26 14.33 4.68
CA LEU A 275 -12.88 14.54 3.29
C LEU A 275 -11.38 14.81 3.14
N GLN A 276 -10.82 15.71 3.96
CA GLN A 276 -9.39 16.03 3.98
C GLN A 276 -8.53 14.79 4.26
N PHE A 277 -8.93 13.98 5.24
CA PHE A 277 -8.22 12.75 5.59
C PHE A 277 -8.21 11.75 4.44
N LEU A 278 -9.37 11.44 3.85
CA LEU A 278 -9.48 10.47 2.76
C LEU A 278 -8.73 10.95 1.51
N ALA A 279 -8.85 12.22 1.16
CA ALA A 279 -8.15 12.81 0.02
C ALA A 279 -6.63 12.80 0.22
N LEU A 280 -6.16 13.12 1.43
CA LEU A 280 -4.72 13.09 1.74
C LEU A 280 -4.14 11.68 1.69
N VAL A 281 -4.85 10.68 2.23
CA VAL A 281 -4.40 9.28 2.16
C VAL A 281 -4.31 8.82 0.71
N GLU A 282 -5.29 9.16 -0.13
CA GLU A 282 -5.27 8.80 -1.56
C GLU A 282 -4.11 9.49 -2.30
N GLU A 283 -3.91 10.79 -2.09
CA GLU A 283 -2.78 11.54 -2.65
C GLU A 283 -1.44 10.94 -2.21
N ARG A 284 -1.31 10.62 -0.91
CA ARG A 284 -0.07 10.06 -0.36
C ARG A 284 0.26 8.68 -0.91
N TYR A 285 -0.71 7.85 -1.26
CA TYR A 285 -0.45 6.55 -1.89
C TYR A 285 0.44 6.69 -3.13
N PHE A 286 0.10 7.60 -4.02
CA PHE A 286 0.85 7.83 -5.27
C PHE A 286 2.19 8.51 -4.99
N LEU A 287 2.18 9.61 -4.24
CA LEU A 287 3.40 10.36 -3.93
C LEU A 287 4.40 9.51 -3.13
N ARG A 288 3.93 8.79 -2.11
CA ARG A 288 4.79 7.96 -1.27
C ARG A 288 5.41 6.80 -2.05
N THR A 289 4.67 6.21 -2.99
CA THR A 289 5.23 5.17 -3.87
C THR A 289 6.41 5.71 -4.68
N VAL A 290 6.27 6.88 -5.29
CA VAL A 290 7.37 7.51 -6.05
C VAL A 290 8.55 7.89 -5.15
N GLU A 291 8.29 8.49 -3.99
CA GLU A 291 9.32 8.80 -2.99
C GLU A 291 10.08 7.54 -2.55
N TYR A 292 9.34 6.45 -2.29
CA TYR A 292 9.93 5.18 -1.87
C TYR A 292 10.84 4.60 -2.94
N LEU A 293 10.43 4.61 -4.22
CA LEU A 293 11.26 4.14 -5.34
C LEU A 293 12.58 4.93 -5.46
N GLN A 294 12.51 6.25 -5.28
CA GLN A 294 13.73 7.08 -5.26
C GLN A 294 14.62 6.72 -4.04
N GLN A 295 14.02 6.49 -2.88
CA GLN A 295 14.74 6.06 -1.69
C GLN A 295 15.37 4.66 -1.87
N GLU A 296 14.70 3.73 -2.55
CA GLU A 296 15.22 2.40 -2.90
C GLU A 296 16.52 2.52 -3.71
N ALA A 297 16.53 3.34 -4.76
CA ALA A 297 17.70 3.56 -5.59
C ALA A 297 18.89 4.14 -4.78
N ARG A 298 18.60 5.10 -3.91
CA ARG A 298 19.61 5.70 -3.02
C ARG A 298 20.13 4.72 -1.96
N ALA A 299 19.24 3.95 -1.34
CA ALA A 299 19.59 2.96 -0.34
C ALA A 299 20.50 1.88 -0.94
N LEU A 300 20.14 1.34 -2.11
CA LEU A 300 20.94 0.33 -2.80
C LEU A 300 22.34 0.87 -3.18
N THR A 301 22.42 2.11 -3.67
CA THR A 301 23.69 2.78 -3.94
C THR A 301 24.54 2.90 -2.65
N THR A 302 23.92 3.31 -1.55
CA THR A 302 24.60 3.41 -0.23
C THR A 302 25.08 2.04 0.23
N GLY A 303 24.23 1.01 0.13
CA GLY A 303 24.60 -0.37 0.47
C GLY A 303 25.84 -0.85 -0.29
N LYS A 304 25.85 -0.66 -1.60
CA LYS A 304 26.97 -1.06 -2.48
C LYS A 304 28.25 -0.26 -2.18
N THR A 305 28.16 1.05 -2.05
CA THR A 305 29.35 1.92 -1.99
C THR A 305 29.94 2.09 -0.58
N LYS A 306 29.10 1.97 0.46
CA LYS A 306 29.51 2.29 1.84
C LYS A 306 29.39 1.11 2.81
N MET A 307 28.61 0.08 2.48
CA MET A 307 28.32 -1.00 3.43
C MET A 307 28.78 -2.39 2.93
N GLY A 308 29.42 -2.46 1.78
CA GLY A 308 29.92 -3.71 1.21
C GLY A 308 28.81 -4.68 0.82
N VAL A 309 27.65 -4.17 0.40
CA VAL A 309 26.53 -4.98 -0.08
C VAL A 309 26.83 -5.47 -1.50
N GLU A 310 26.72 -6.76 -1.71
CA GLU A 310 26.79 -7.39 -3.03
C GLU A 310 25.35 -7.63 -3.53
N VAL A 311 25.03 -7.09 -4.71
CA VAL A 311 23.77 -7.36 -5.40
C VAL A 311 23.96 -8.61 -6.23
N VAL A 312 23.15 -9.63 -5.98
CA VAL A 312 23.31 -10.98 -6.55
C VAL A 312 22.02 -11.39 -7.26
N PRO A 313 22.11 -11.89 -8.52
CA PRO A 313 20.95 -12.48 -9.18
C PRO A 313 20.59 -13.84 -8.57
N PHE A 314 19.33 -14.21 -8.64
CA PHE A 314 18.93 -15.59 -8.36
C PHE A 314 19.42 -16.51 -9.47
N PRO A 315 19.86 -17.75 -9.15
CA PRO A 315 20.17 -18.77 -10.15
C PRO A 315 18.94 -19.09 -11.03
N ASP A 316 19.15 -19.42 -12.30
CA ASP A 316 18.08 -19.72 -13.26
C ASP A 316 17.16 -20.87 -12.79
N GLU A 317 17.72 -21.86 -12.11
CA GLU A 317 16.95 -22.98 -11.53
C GLU A 317 15.97 -22.50 -10.46
N VAL A 318 16.38 -21.52 -9.64
CA VAL A 318 15.53 -20.89 -8.62
C VAL A 318 14.46 -20.06 -9.30
N MET A 319 14.80 -19.29 -10.33
CA MET A 319 13.84 -18.51 -11.11
C MET A 319 12.74 -19.38 -11.76
N LYS A 320 13.09 -20.57 -12.25
CA LYS A 320 12.11 -21.56 -12.73
C LYS A 320 11.16 -22.03 -11.62
N LYS A 321 11.69 -22.27 -10.41
CA LYS A 321 10.85 -22.62 -9.25
C LYS A 321 9.95 -21.48 -8.85
N PHE A 322 10.41 -20.24 -8.91
CA PHE A 322 9.60 -19.05 -8.68
C PHE A 322 8.44 -18.95 -9.67
N GLY A 323 8.65 -19.19 -10.96
CA GLY A 323 7.57 -19.20 -11.94
C GLY A 323 6.47 -20.23 -11.61
N ALA A 324 6.87 -21.47 -11.28
CA ALA A 324 5.92 -22.51 -10.88
C ALA A 324 5.18 -22.15 -9.56
N ALA A 325 5.90 -21.59 -8.58
CA ALA A 325 5.32 -21.15 -7.32
C ALA A 325 4.30 -20.01 -7.51
N SER A 326 4.59 -19.06 -8.40
CA SER A 326 3.68 -17.96 -8.74
C SER A 326 2.35 -18.49 -9.27
N GLN A 327 2.39 -19.42 -10.22
CA GLN A 327 1.18 -20.06 -10.77
C GLN A 327 0.36 -20.80 -9.70
N ALA A 328 1.05 -21.52 -8.80
CA ALA A 328 0.38 -22.21 -7.70
C ALA A 328 -0.30 -21.24 -6.72
N ILE A 329 0.36 -20.15 -6.36
CA ILE A 329 -0.20 -19.10 -5.50
C ILE A 329 -1.39 -18.43 -6.17
N LEU A 330 -1.28 -18.07 -7.44
CA LEU A 330 -2.39 -17.42 -8.17
C LEU A 330 -3.63 -18.32 -8.22
N LYS A 331 -3.46 -19.62 -8.53
CA LYS A 331 -4.55 -20.60 -8.50
C LYS A 331 -5.18 -20.74 -7.11
N LYS A 332 -4.36 -20.70 -6.05
CA LYS A 332 -4.83 -20.74 -4.67
C LYS A 332 -5.61 -19.47 -4.29
N GLU A 333 -5.14 -18.29 -4.72
CA GLU A 333 -5.86 -17.04 -4.51
C GLU A 333 -7.21 -17.06 -5.22
N GLU A 334 -7.26 -17.48 -6.49
CA GLU A 334 -8.50 -17.58 -7.28
C GLU A 334 -9.55 -18.48 -6.63
N ALA A 335 -9.14 -19.59 -6.03
CA ALA A 335 -10.01 -20.56 -5.37
C ALA A 335 -10.66 -20.06 -4.06
N LYS A 336 -10.30 -18.88 -3.54
CA LYS A 336 -10.86 -18.33 -2.29
C LYS A 336 -12.31 -17.87 -2.41
N GLY A 337 -12.82 -17.63 -3.62
CA GLY A 337 -14.20 -17.24 -3.87
C GLY A 337 -14.36 -16.27 -5.05
N GLU A 338 -15.57 -15.83 -5.29
CA GLU A 338 -15.93 -15.03 -6.49
C GLU A 338 -15.20 -13.68 -6.55
N ILE A 339 -15.04 -13.01 -5.40
CA ILE A 339 -14.33 -11.71 -5.32
C ILE A 339 -12.85 -11.91 -5.63
N ALA A 340 -12.24 -12.96 -5.08
CA ALA A 340 -10.85 -13.30 -5.38
C ALA A 340 -10.67 -13.68 -6.86
N ALA A 341 -11.54 -14.50 -7.41
CA ALA A 341 -11.51 -14.89 -8.83
C ALA A 341 -11.63 -13.68 -9.76
N LYS A 342 -12.52 -12.73 -9.45
CA LYS A 342 -12.61 -11.44 -10.17
C LYS A 342 -11.32 -10.65 -10.12
N GLY A 343 -10.70 -10.56 -8.94
CA GLY A 343 -9.42 -9.87 -8.76
C GLY A 343 -8.27 -10.58 -9.49
N CYS A 344 -8.22 -11.93 -9.46
CA CYS A 344 -7.24 -12.71 -10.22
C CYS A 344 -7.41 -12.52 -11.74
N LYS A 345 -8.64 -12.46 -12.24
CA LYS A 345 -8.90 -12.13 -13.64
C LYS A 345 -8.40 -10.74 -14.02
N ALA A 346 -8.57 -9.74 -13.15
CA ALA A 346 -8.02 -8.41 -13.37
C ALA A 346 -6.48 -8.41 -13.42
N LEU A 347 -5.84 -9.14 -12.49
CA LEU A 347 -4.39 -9.29 -12.46
C LEU A 347 -3.86 -10.02 -13.70
N THR A 348 -4.44 -11.16 -14.08
CA THR A 348 -4.00 -11.92 -15.26
C THR A 348 -4.26 -11.18 -16.57
N GLY A 349 -5.35 -10.40 -16.64
CA GLY A 349 -5.62 -9.49 -17.76
C GLY A 349 -4.51 -8.44 -17.88
N LEU A 350 -4.16 -7.77 -16.79
CA LEU A 350 -3.04 -6.82 -16.76
C LEU A 350 -1.71 -7.47 -17.18
N MET A 351 -1.42 -8.67 -16.66
CA MET A 351 -0.20 -9.41 -17.05
C MET A 351 -0.17 -9.71 -18.54
N SER A 352 -1.31 -10.10 -19.13
CA SER A 352 -1.45 -10.35 -20.56
C SER A 352 -1.23 -9.08 -21.38
N ASP A 353 -1.84 -7.96 -20.98
CA ASP A 353 -1.69 -6.66 -21.65
C ASP A 353 -0.22 -6.17 -21.64
N LEU A 354 0.53 -6.55 -20.60
CA LEU A 354 1.96 -6.24 -20.44
C LEU A 354 2.90 -7.27 -21.08
N GLY A 355 2.36 -8.34 -21.69
CA GLY A 355 3.16 -9.39 -22.31
C GLY A 355 3.93 -10.27 -21.31
N TYR A 356 3.38 -10.50 -20.12
CA TYR A 356 4.01 -11.33 -19.06
C TYR A 356 3.48 -12.78 -19.06
N ALA A 357 2.37 -13.03 -19.72
CA ALA A 357 1.70 -14.34 -19.81
C ALA A 357 2.05 -15.08 -21.10
#